data_1f39dd4927366c82bd79965edc77efca
#
_entry.id   1f39dd4927366c82bd79965edc77efca
#
_cell.length_a   1.000
_cell.length_b   1.000
_cell.length_c   1.000
_cell.angle_alpha   90.00
_cell.angle_beta   90.00
_cell.angle_gamma   90.00
#
_symmetry.space_group_name_H-M   'P 1'
#
loop_
_entity.id
_entity.type
_entity.pdbx_description
1 polymer ?
#
loop_
_entity_poly.entity_id
_entity_poly.type
_entity_poly.pdbx_seq_one_letter_code
_entity_poly.pdbx_strand_id
1 'polypeptide(L)'
;GSMVVDIGGGTTEVALLALGGIVHAHSVRVGGDAMDTAIINYIRRSHNLLVGESSAERIKKAIGVASAPNSGDGKVLHIKGRDLLKGVPKEVVINQRQIAEALQEPVQAIIEAVKNTLENSDPELAADIVDKGIVLTGGGSLLGELDQVIRDSTGLPVTIADDPLSCVVQGTGTVSYTH
;
A
#
# COMPACT_ATOMS: atom_id res chain seq x y z
N GLY A 1 -24.25 -0.48 -3.35
CA GLY A 1 -22.97 0.17 -3.46
C GLY A 1 -21.80 -0.67 -3.07
N SER A 2 -20.69 -0.43 -3.70
CA SER A 2 -19.41 -1.06 -3.38
C SER A 2 -18.31 -0.01 -3.36
N MET A 3 -17.16 -0.36 -2.78
CA MET A 3 -16.01 0.54 -2.72
C MET A 3 -14.84 -0.12 -3.44
N VAL A 4 -14.15 0.67 -4.26
CA VAL A 4 -12.91 0.24 -4.92
C VAL A 4 -11.78 1.16 -4.46
N VAL A 5 -10.68 0.56 -4.05
CA VAL A 5 -9.47 1.28 -3.66
C VAL A 5 -8.36 0.90 -4.63
N ASP A 6 -7.96 1.83 -5.46
CA ASP A 6 -6.91 1.64 -6.46
C ASP A 6 -5.63 2.28 -5.97
N ILE A 7 -4.63 1.47 -5.66
CA ILE A 7 -3.36 1.93 -5.12
C ILE A 7 -2.31 1.87 -6.23
N GLY A 8 -2.10 3.00 -6.88
CA GLY A 8 -1.10 3.15 -7.92
C GLY A 8 0.27 3.54 -7.37
N GLY A 9 1.15 3.98 -8.25
CA GLY A 9 2.47 4.46 -7.86
C GLY A 9 2.42 5.78 -7.11
N GLY A 10 1.78 6.79 -7.69
CA GLY A 10 1.76 8.15 -7.14
C GLY A 10 0.54 8.48 -6.30
N THR A 11 -0.56 7.78 -6.49
CA THR A 11 -1.85 8.11 -5.84
C THR A 11 -2.62 6.87 -5.43
N THR A 12 -3.52 7.05 -4.48
CA THR A 12 -4.55 6.08 -4.13
C THR A 12 -5.91 6.72 -4.40
N GLU A 13 -6.72 6.06 -5.22
CA GLU A 13 -8.07 6.47 -5.57
C GLU A 13 -9.07 5.62 -4.80
N VAL A 14 -9.96 6.27 -4.06
CA VAL A 14 -11.04 5.59 -3.35
C VAL A 14 -12.35 5.99 -4.02
N ALA A 15 -13.07 5.02 -4.57
CA ALA A 15 -14.31 5.28 -5.29
C ALA A 15 -15.47 4.51 -4.69
N LEU A 16 -16.59 5.19 -4.52
CA LEU A 16 -17.87 4.59 -4.17
C LEU A 16 -18.69 4.39 -5.45
N LEU A 17 -19.14 3.17 -5.64
CA LEU A 17 -19.91 2.77 -6.82
C LEU A 17 -21.32 2.42 -6.41
N ALA A 18 -22.29 2.89 -7.20
CA ALA A 18 -23.70 2.52 -7.10
C ALA A 18 -24.20 2.14 -8.48
N LEU A 19 -25.47 1.78 -8.57
CA LEU A 19 -26.10 1.52 -9.86
C LEU A 19 -25.96 2.77 -10.73
N GLY A 20 -25.34 2.63 -11.88
CA GLY A 20 -25.12 3.74 -12.81
C GLY A 20 -23.73 4.36 -12.78
N GLY A 21 -22.84 3.92 -11.89
CA GLY A 21 -21.43 4.34 -11.92
C GLY A 21 -20.88 4.90 -10.61
N ILE A 22 -19.86 5.74 -10.73
CA ILE A 22 -19.18 6.34 -9.59
C ILE A 22 -20.06 7.45 -9.01
N VAL A 23 -20.35 7.37 -7.72
CA VAL A 23 -21.12 8.40 -7.01
C VAL A 23 -20.26 9.31 -6.15
N HIS A 24 -19.06 8.85 -5.79
CA HIS A 24 -18.09 9.64 -5.03
C HIS A 24 -16.70 9.07 -5.28
N ALA A 25 -15.73 9.96 -5.41
CA ALA A 25 -14.33 9.56 -5.55
C ALA A 25 -13.45 10.52 -4.76
N HIS A 26 -12.42 9.96 -4.14
CA HIS A 26 -11.45 10.72 -3.36
C HIS A 26 -10.05 10.22 -3.70
N SER A 27 -9.11 11.14 -3.91
CA SER A 27 -7.75 10.82 -4.27
C SER A 27 -6.79 11.37 -3.23
N VAL A 28 -5.80 10.57 -2.86
CA VAL A 28 -4.69 11.02 -2.02
C VAL A 28 -3.37 10.71 -2.71
N ARG A 29 -2.38 11.56 -2.50
CA ARG A 29 -1.05 11.41 -3.12
C ARG A 29 -0.15 10.47 -2.32
N VAL A 30 -0.64 9.29 -2.05
CA VAL A 30 0.08 8.25 -1.35
C VAL A 30 -0.16 6.94 -2.09
N GLY A 31 0.89 6.30 -2.52
CA GLY A 31 0.85 5.03 -3.22
C GLY A 31 2.18 4.31 -3.09
N GLY A 32 2.51 3.50 -4.08
CA GLY A 32 3.74 2.70 -4.07
C GLY A 32 5.02 3.54 -3.96
N ASP A 33 5.05 4.72 -4.57
CA ASP A 33 6.23 5.60 -4.54
C ASP A 33 6.45 6.16 -3.12
N ALA A 34 5.38 6.53 -2.43
CA ALA A 34 5.48 6.97 -1.03
C ALA A 34 5.96 5.84 -0.12
N MET A 35 5.58 4.60 -0.42
CA MET A 35 6.08 3.43 0.30
C MET A 35 7.58 3.27 0.08
N ASP A 36 8.05 3.40 -1.15
CA ASP A 36 9.48 3.31 -1.47
C ASP A 36 10.28 4.41 -0.75
N THR A 37 9.78 5.62 -0.76
CA THR A 37 10.39 6.75 -0.05
C THR A 37 10.45 6.50 1.46
N ALA A 38 9.38 5.96 2.03
CA ALA A 38 9.34 5.62 3.46
C ALA A 38 10.40 4.57 3.82
N ILE A 39 10.61 3.58 2.97
CA ILE A 39 11.65 2.55 3.17
C ILE A 39 13.03 3.19 3.10
N ILE A 40 13.28 4.04 2.10
CA ILE A 40 14.57 4.75 1.96
C ILE A 40 14.86 5.57 3.22
N ASN A 41 13.89 6.32 3.70
CA ASN A 41 14.04 7.16 4.88
C ASN A 41 14.30 6.36 6.16
N TYR A 42 13.58 5.24 6.31
CA TYR A 42 13.76 4.35 7.45
C TYR A 42 15.17 3.77 7.49
N ILE A 43 15.66 3.24 6.37
CA ILE A 43 16.98 2.63 6.27
C ILE A 43 18.06 3.68 6.55
N ARG A 44 17.88 4.90 6.05
CA ARG A 44 18.82 5.99 6.32
C ARG A 44 18.88 6.32 7.80
N ARG A 45 17.73 6.45 8.46
CA ARG A 45 17.69 6.80 9.89
C ARG A 45 18.20 5.66 10.78
N SER A 46 17.83 4.43 10.46
CA SER A 46 18.09 3.28 11.33
C SER A 46 19.46 2.66 11.13
N HIS A 47 19.99 2.76 9.91
CA HIS A 47 21.24 2.07 9.55
C HIS A 47 22.31 3.00 8.97
N ASN A 48 22.04 4.29 8.85
CA ASN A 48 22.94 5.24 8.17
C ASN A 48 23.35 4.75 6.78
N LEU A 49 22.43 4.14 6.08
CA LEU A 49 22.64 3.54 4.77
C LEU A 49 21.80 4.24 3.73
N LEU A 50 22.45 4.64 2.63
CA LEU A 50 21.74 5.23 1.49
C LEU A 50 21.48 4.14 0.47
N VAL A 51 20.20 3.96 0.14
CA VAL A 51 19.72 3.05 -0.92
C VAL A 51 18.90 3.85 -1.93
N GLY A 52 18.87 3.39 -3.17
CA GLY A 52 18.12 4.04 -4.22
C GLY A 52 16.67 3.55 -4.31
N GLU A 53 15.89 4.18 -5.18
CA GLU A 53 14.47 3.85 -5.36
C GLU A 53 14.25 2.43 -5.86
N SER A 54 15.08 1.94 -6.78
CA SER A 54 14.93 0.58 -7.29
C SER A 54 15.21 -0.47 -6.22
N SER A 55 16.17 -0.20 -5.34
CA SER A 55 16.42 -1.07 -4.18
C SER A 55 15.26 -1.07 -3.21
N ALA A 56 14.68 0.10 -2.94
CA ALA A 56 13.51 0.21 -2.06
C ALA A 56 12.31 -0.54 -2.62
N GLU A 57 12.05 -0.41 -3.92
CA GLU A 57 10.97 -1.16 -4.59
C GLU A 57 11.19 -2.66 -4.49
N ARG A 58 12.41 -3.11 -4.71
CA ARG A 58 12.76 -4.53 -4.56
C ARG A 58 12.53 -5.03 -3.14
N ILE A 59 12.92 -4.24 -2.14
CA ILE A 59 12.70 -4.56 -0.72
C ILE A 59 11.20 -4.68 -0.44
N LYS A 60 10.42 -3.72 -0.90
CA LYS A 60 8.97 -3.71 -0.74
C LYS A 60 8.34 -4.98 -1.34
N LYS A 61 8.73 -5.34 -2.54
CA LYS A 61 8.20 -6.53 -3.21
C LYS A 61 8.64 -7.83 -2.55
N ALA A 62 9.84 -7.87 -1.99
CA ALA A 62 10.39 -9.09 -1.39
C ALA A 62 9.85 -9.35 0.02
N ILE A 63 9.80 -8.32 0.87
CA ILE A 63 9.44 -8.47 2.29
C ILE A 63 8.47 -7.42 2.79
N GLY A 64 7.89 -6.59 1.92
CA GLY A 64 6.97 -5.53 2.32
C GLY A 64 5.69 -6.07 2.96
N VAL A 65 5.34 -5.56 4.13
CA VAL A 65 4.11 -5.89 4.84
C VAL A 65 3.56 -4.63 5.50
N ALA A 66 2.24 -4.53 5.54
CA ALA A 66 1.55 -3.40 6.16
C ALA A 66 1.47 -3.52 7.69
N SER A 67 1.62 -4.72 8.21
CA SER A 67 1.64 -4.96 9.66
C SER A 67 2.73 -5.98 10.00
N ALA A 68 3.29 -5.82 11.20
CA ALA A 68 4.34 -6.72 11.67
C ALA A 68 3.82 -8.15 11.87
N PRO A 69 4.68 -9.16 11.72
CA PRO A 69 4.32 -10.54 12.06
C PRO A 69 3.83 -10.65 13.52
N ASN A 70 2.93 -11.58 13.79
CA ASN A 70 2.38 -11.77 15.14
C ASN A 70 3.46 -12.18 16.14
N SER A 71 4.47 -12.91 15.68
CA SER A 71 5.61 -13.31 16.51
C SER A 71 6.89 -13.27 15.68
N GLY A 72 7.99 -12.90 16.33
CA GLY A 72 9.29 -12.83 15.68
C GLY A 72 9.41 -11.68 14.69
N ASP A 73 10.45 -11.70 13.89
CA ASP A 73 10.81 -10.62 12.98
C ASP A 73 10.38 -10.85 11.54
N GLY A 74 9.89 -12.05 11.22
CA GLY A 74 9.50 -12.42 9.88
C GLY A 74 10.68 -12.66 8.95
N LYS A 75 10.43 -12.58 7.65
CA LYS A 75 11.47 -12.78 6.64
C LYS A 75 12.55 -11.72 6.74
N VAL A 76 13.76 -12.07 6.39
CA VAL A 76 14.92 -11.17 6.39
C VAL A 76 15.42 -10.96 4.97
N LEU A 77 16.08 -9.83 4.75
CA LEU A 77 16.69 -9.50 3.47
C LEU A 77 18.00 -8.78 3.72
N HIS A 78 19.04 -9.21 3.00
CA HIS A 78 20.33 -8.54 2.98
C HIS A 78 20.30 -7.44 1.94
N ILE A 79 20.60 -6.21 2.33
CA ILE A 79 20.61 -5.07 1.43
C ILE A 79 21.96 -4.39 1.43
N LYS A 80 22.34 -3.85 0.28
CA LYS A 80 23.59 -3.15 0.07
C LYS A 80 23.31 -1.71 -0.30
N GLY A 81 24.12 -0.81 0.21
CA GLY A 81 24.03 0.60 -0.09
C GLY A 81 25.33 1.30 0.27
N ARG A 82 25.27 2.61 0.36
CA ARG A 82 26.44 3.42 0.72
C ARG A 82 26.32 3.88 2.16
N ASP A 83 27.35 3.57 2.95
CA ASP A 83 27.44 4.05 4.33
C ASP A 83 27.55 5.57 4.32
N LEU A 84 26.62 6.25 4.98
CA LEU A 84 26.60 7.72 5.03
C LEU A 84 27.72 8.31 5.88
N LEU A 85 28.26 7.55 6.82
CA LEU A 85 29.34 8.03 7.69
C LEU A 85 30.69 7.93 7.02
N LYS A 86 30.93 6.83 6.30
CA LYS A 86 32.25 6.54 5.71
C LYS A 86 32.26 6.68 4.19
N GLY A 87 31.12 6.75 3.55
CA GLY A 87 31.02 6.89 2.11
C GLY A 87 31.33 5.62 1.31
N VAL A 88 31.54 4.49 1.97
CA VAL A 88 31.91 3.21 1.34
C VAL A 88 30.70 2.28 1.27
N PRO A 89 30.73 1.25 0.40
CA PRO A 89 29.68 0.25 0.37
C PRO A 89 29.54 -0.48 1.71
N LYS A 90 28.30 -0.75 2.08
CA LYS A 90 27.97 -1.44 3.32
C LYS A 90 26.76 -2.33 3.10
N GLU A 91 26.72 -3.45 3.81
CA GLU A 91 25.61 -4.39 3.79
C GLU A 91 24.95 -4.41 5.17
N VAL A 92 23.61 -4.40 5.20
CA VAL A 92 22.84 -4.55 6.42
C VAL A 92 21.74 -5.57 6.20
N VAL A 93 21.22 -6.11 7.31
CA VAL A 93 20.09 -7.06 7.28
C VAL A 93 18.87 -6.33 7.82
N ILE A 94 17.76 -6.45 7.09
CA ILE A 94 16.47 -5.91 7.53
C ILE A 94 15.44 -7.03 7.56
N ASN A 95 14.41 -6.85 8.36
CA ASN A 95 13.35 -7.85 8.51
C ASN A 95 11.96 -7.24 8.28
N GLN A 96 10.94 -8.10 8.20
CA GLN A 96 9.57 -7.66 7.94
C GLN A 96 9.03 -6.73 9.03
N ARG A 97 9.38 -6.96 10.28
CA ARG A 97 8.94 -6.09 11.38
C ARG A 97 9.44 -4.66 11.20
N GLN A 98 10.69 -4.51 10.78
CA GLN A 98 11.27 -3.19 10.50
C GLN A 98 10.61 -2.52 9.31
N ILE A 99 10.30 -3.28 8.25
CA ILE A 99 9.65 -2.72 7.07
C ILE A 99 8.19 -2.34 7.38
N ALA A 100 7.48 -3.12 8.19
CA ALA A 100 6.15 -2.73 8.65
C ALA A 100 6.20 -1.39 9.41
N GLU A 101 7.18 -1.20 10.26
CA GLU A 101 7.40 0.07 10.96
C GLU A 101 7.67 1.21 9.97
N ALA A 102 8.53 0.97 8.99
CA ALA A 102 8.84 1.96 7.95
C ALA A 102 7.59 2.40 7.17
N LEU A 103 6.65 1.49 6.94
CA LEU A 103 5.47 1.72 6.11
C LEU A 103 4.26 2.23 6.87
N GLN A 104 4.36 2.46 8.19
CA GLN A 104 3.21 2.90 9.00
C GLN A 104 2.55 4.16 8.45
N GLU A 105 3.31 5.15 8.08
CA GLU A 105 2.79 6.44 7.62
C GLU A 105 2.00 6.33 6.30
N PRO A 106 2.57 5.78 5.23
CA PRO A 106 1.80 5.63 4.00
C PRO A 106 0.61 4.68 4.14
N VAL A 107 0.74 3.60 4.90
CA VAL A 107 -0.38 2.68 5.15
C VAL A 107 -1.50 3.39 5.91
N GLN A 108 -1.18 4.15 6.93
CA GLN A 108 -2.16 4.90 7.70
C GLN A 108 -2.87 5.95 6.84
N ALA A 109 -2.16 6.60 5.93
CA ALA A 109 -2.76 7.56 5.01
C ALA A 109 -3.80 6.91 4.09
N ILE A 110 -3.53 5.70 3.63
CA ILE A 110 -4.48 4.94 2.81
C ILE A 110 -5.71 4.57 3.65
N ILE A 111 -5.51 4.09 4.87
CA ILE A 111 -6.61 3.73 5.78
C ILE A 111 -7.49 4.93 6.05
N GLU A 112 -6.91 6.09 6.30
CA GLU A 112 -7.66 7.31 6.56
C GLU A 112 -8.43 7.79 5.34
N ALA A 113 -7.89 7.64 4.14
CA ALA A 113 -8.61 7.95 2.91
C ALA A 113 -9.85 7.08 2.77
N VAL A 114 -9.74 5.78 3.07
CA VAL A 114 -10.88 4.85 3.06
C VAL A 114 -11.93 5.27 4.10
N LYS A 115 -11.51 5.52 5.32
CA LYS A 115 -12.42 5.91 6.41
C LYS A 115 -13.12 7.23 6.11
N ASN A 116 -12.39 8.22 5.64
CA ASN A 116 -12.96 9.52 5.30
C ASN A 116 -14.02 9.40 4.19
N THR A 117 -13.76 8.56 3.21
CA THR A 117 -14.73 8.32 2.14
C THR A 117 -16.00 7.66 2.69
N LEU A 118 -15.86 6.69 3.58
CA LEU A 118 -17.01 6.06 4.24
C LEU A 118 -17.80 7.04 5.09
N GLU A 119 -17.12 7.86 5.87
CA GLU A 119 -17.76 8.85 6.75
C GLU A 119 -18.55 9.90 5.98
N ASN A 120 -18.09 10.27 4.79
CA ASN A 120 -18.71 11.28 3.96
C ASN A 120 -19.70 10.69 2.93
N SER A 121 -19.94 9.39 2.98
CA SER A 121 -20.88 8.73 2.07
C SER A 121 -22.30 8.78 2.61
N ASP A 122 -23.27 8.63 1.68
CA ASP A 122 -24.66 8.44 2.02
C ASP A 122 -24.80 7.19 2.90
N PRO A 123 -25.60 7.25 4.00
CA PRO A 123 -25.76 6.10 4.89
C PRO A 123 -26.25 4.82 4.21
N GLU A 124 -27.08 4.95 3.17
CA GLU A 124 -27.57 3.77 2.44
C GLU A 124 -26.45 3.13 1.61
N LEU A 125 -25.58 3.93 1.01
CA LEU A 125 -24.41 3.42 0.30
C LEU A 125 -23.45 2.75 1.27
N ALA A 126 -23.19 3.36 2.41
CA ALA A 126 -22.33 2.78 3.42
C ALA A 126 -22.88 1.45 3.92
N ALA A 127 -24.19 1.34 4.08
CA ALA A 127 -24.85 0.09 4.49
C ALA A 127 -24.62 -1.04 3.48
N ASP A 128 -24.69 -0.73 2.18
CA ASP A 128 -24.44 -1.72 1.12
C ASP A 128 -23.01 -2.25 1.16
N ILE A 129 -22.05 -1.42 1.54
CA ILE A 129 -20.63 -1.80 1.60
C ILE A 129 -20.38 -2.84 2.70
N VAL A 130 -21.21 -2.87 3.74
CA VAL A 130 -21.13 -3.92 4.77
C VAL A 130 -21.26 -5.32 4.15
N ASP A 131 -22.12 -5.46 3.15
CA ASP A 131 -22.33 -6.74 2.48
C ASP A 131 -21.36 -6.96 1.31
N LYS A 132 -21.16 -5.94 0.49
CA LYS A 132 -20.35 -6.05 -0.75
C LYS A 132 -18.86 -5.86 -0.51
N GLY A 133 -18.52 -5.09 0.52
CA GLY A 133 -17.13 -4.90 0.92
C GLY A 133 -16.33 -3.95 0.05
N ILE A 134 -15.03 -4.03 0.23
CA ILE A 134 -14.03 -3.21 -0.44
C ILE A 134 -13.20 -4.08 -1.36
N VAL A 135 -12.95 -3.61 -2.58
CA VAL A 135 -12.06 -4.28 -3.53
C VAL A 135 -10.79 -3.44 -3.67
N LEU A 136 -9.64 -4.06 -3.40
CA LEU A 136 -8.34 -3.45 -3.63
C LEU A 136 -7.84 -3.80 -5.02
N THR A 137 -7.29 -2.82 -5.71
CA THR A 137 -6.67 -3.00 -7.03
C THR A 137 -5.43 -2.12 -7.15
N GLY A 138 -4.73 -2.23 -8.27
CA GLY A 138 -3.47 -1.53 -8.49
C GLY A 138 -2.27 -2.25 -7.89
N GLY A 139 -1.07 -1.85 -8.29
CA GLY A 139 0.16 -2.52 -7.86
C GLY A 139 0.39 -2.48 -6.35
N GLY A 140 0.00 -1.39 -5.70
CA GLY A 140 0.17 -1.24 -4.25
C GLY A 140 -0.74 -2.16 -3.43
N SER A 141 -1.80 -2.70 -4.03
CA SER A 141 -2.68 -3.66 -3.35
C SER A 141 -1.99 -4.99 -3.04
N LEU A 142 -0.85 -5.24 -3.68
CA LEU A 142 -0.06 -6.45 -3.47
C LEU A 142 0.82 -6.40 -2.22
N LEU A 143 0.88 -5.26 -1.53
CA LEU A 143 1.61 -5.18 -0.26
C LEU A 143 1.03 -6.18 0.73
N GLY A 144 1.89 -7.01 1.30
CA GLY A 144 1.48 -8.05 2.24
C GLY A 144 0.68 -7.48 3.42
N GLU A 145 -0.36 -8.17 3.83
CA GLU A 145 -1.22 -7.83 4.98
C GLU A 145 -1.99 -6.52 4.85
N LEU A 146 -1.90 -5.80 3.72
CA LEU A 146 -2.63 -4.54 3.55
C LEU A 146 -4.15 -4.76 3.60
N ASP A 147 -4.63 -5.81 2.96
CA ASP A 147 -6.04 -6.19 3.01
C ASP A 147 -6.50 -6.45 4.45
N GLN A 148 -5.69 -7.16 5.23
CA GLN A 148 -6.02 -7.47 6.61
C GLN A 148 -6.05 -6.21 7.48
N VAL A 149 -5.11 -5.31 7.30
CA VAL A 149 -5.07 -4.04 8.05
C VAL A 149 -6.31 -3.19 7.74
N ILE A 150 -6.76 -3.18 6.48
CA ILE A 150 -7.97 -2.44 6.11
C ILE A 150 -9.21 -3.12 6.71
N ARG A 151 -9.29 -4.46 6.68
CA ARG A 151 -10.39 -5.21 7.33
C ARG A 151 -10.47 -4.86 8.82
N ASP A 152 -9.35 -4.89 9.51
CA ASP A 152 -9.29 -4.63 10.96
C ASP A 152 -9.66 -3.19 11.28
N SER A 153 -9.28 -2.24 10.43
CA SER A 153 -9.53 -0.82 10.65
C SER A 153 -10.96 -0.40 10.33
N THR A 154 -11.62 -1.07 9.40
CA THR A 154 -12.95 -0.69 8.92
C THR A 154 -14.06 -1.65 9.38
N GLY A 155 -13.72 -2.87 9.74
CA GLY A 155 -14.70 -3.92 10.04
C GLY A 155 -15.44 -4.44 8.81
N LEU A 156 -14.93 -4.16 7.61
CA LEU A 156 -15.59 -4.52 6.36
C LEU A 156 -14.86 -5.66 5.66
N PRO A 157 -15.56 -6.47 4.84
CA PRO A 157 -14.89 -7.44 3.98
C PRO A 157 -13.99 -6.72 2.98
N VAL A 158 -12.79 -7.24 2.76
CA VAL A 158 -11.85 -6.69 1.80
C VAL A 158 -11.32 -7.82 0.94
N THR A 159 -11.35 -7.64 -0.36
CA THR A 159 -10.78 -8.59 -1.33
C THR A 159 -9.81 -7.87 -2.24
N ILE A 160 -8.81 -8.60 -2.70
CA ILE A 160 -7.87 -8.09 -3.69
C ILE A 160 -8.35 -8.59 -5.04
N ALA A 161 -8.38 -7.73 -6.05
CA ALA A 161 -8.75 -8.13 -7.40
C ALA A 161 -7.83 -9.27 -7.87
N ASP A 162 -8.38 -10.25 -8.58
CA ASP A 162 -7.65 -11.46 -9.00
C ASP A 162 -6.37 -11.13 -9.75
N ASP A 163 -6.41 -10.09 -10.58
CA ASP A 163 -5.25 -9.57 -11.27
C ASP A 163 -5.29 -8.05 -11.22
N PRO A 164 -4.70 -7.42 -10.17
CA PRO A 164 -4.77 -5.97 -10.01
C PRO A 164 -4.21 -5.19 -11.19
N LEU A 165 -3.14 -5.68 -11.83
CA LEU A 165 -2.55 -5.02 -12.99
C LEU A 165 -3.42 -5.19 -14.22
N SER A 166 -4.00 -6.38 -14.40
CA SER A 166 -4.90 -6.66 -15.51
C SER A 166 -6.19 -5.84 -15.44
N CYS A 167 -6.72 -5.60 -14.23
CA CYS A 167 -7.87 -4.73 -14.04
C CYS A 167 -7.60 -3.32 -14.56
N VAL A 168 -6.42 -2.78 -14.28
CA VAL A 168 -6.02 -1.46 -14.79
C VAL A 168 -5.93 -1.46 -16.30
N VAL A 169 -5.29 -2.47 -16.88
CA VAL A 169 -5.15 -2.62 -18.34
C VAL A 169 -6.51 -2.70 -19.01
N GLN A 170 -7.40 -3.55 -18.52
CA GLN A 170 -8.74 -3.73 -19.09
C GLN A 170 -9.59 -2.49 -18.96
N GLY A 171 -9.47 -1.75 -17.87
CA GLY A 171 -10.25 -0.57 -17.63
C GLY A 171 -9.84 0.62 -18.49
N THR A 172 -8.58 0.72 -18.89
CA THR A 172 -8.05 1.86 -19.65
C THR A 172 -7.84 1.57 -21.13
N GLY A 173 -7.77 0.31 -21.51
CA GLY A 173 -7.43 -0.08 -22.87
C GLY A 173 -5.98 0.21 -23.26
N THR A 174 -5.19 0.74 -22.35
CA THR A 174 -3.77 1.00 -22.54
C THR A 174 -2.97 0.23 -21.51
N VAL A 175 -1.74 -0.12 -21.87
CA VAL A 175 -0.90 -0.92 -21.00
C VAL A 175 0.13 -0.01 -20.35
N SER A 176 0.08 0.06 -19.02
CA SER A 176 1.17 0.60 -18.21
C SER A 176 1.33 -0.32 -17.00
N TYR A 177 2.45 -0.99 -16.93
CA TYR A 177 2.76 -1.93 -15.85
C TYR A 177 3.61 -1.30 -14.76
N THR A 178 3.83 0.00 -14.82
CA THR A 178 4.65 0.74 -13.86
C THR A 178 3.76 1.45 -12.87
N HIS A 179 3.40 0.76 -11.84
CA HIS A 179 2.58 1.33 -10.78
C HIS A 179 3.25 1.24 -9.43
#